data_88d18337cb6667b9132d0b7edba313cc
#
_entry.id   88d18337cb6667b9132d0b7edba313cc
#
_cell.length_a   1.000
_cell.length_b   1.000
_cell.length_c   1.000
_cell.angle_alpha   90.00
_cell.angle_beta   90.00
_cell.angle_gamma   90.00
#
_symmetry.space_group_name_H-M   'P 1'
#
loop_
_entity.id
_entity.type
_entity.pdbx_description
1 polymer ?
#
loop_
_entity_poly.entity_id
_entity_poly.type
_entity_poly.pdbx_seq_one_letter_code
_entity_poly.pdbx_strand_id
1 'polypeptide(L)'
;MNIIEQMLGSGSGVLPEGIRQQLTDSYDYRDDMEKALTTGSGIITDGTTGGGALREQWLDDALRTLSYEQKDAFFMSKVPHKKAQGVIEEYTTWDQYGSAGDGFTLETGDDGNFGGTAVDDSFTRRTRTIKFMATVRQVGTVAQKVRNIADPMATAEKGGILELIGKANLACYFGDSKTCVAQYDGIVRQINDWVTLKPECADILLDAGGAVVDSDVIADAVAISLEHWGNPSLLIQSIRGAQDTQKALFPALRGGLGDIGAFGVDKKTFKSDNGPIALASDKMLRVNRPNFLGGSAITGKPRSSADAGSIAWSATPWSSCAAAAAGTGNYWQNVTTNDQTSAATAPAVPTKLGRNNAANRLSYANHYYAASIVYKGREGLAWVFGAAAANTVASATAVATSASSPIVSMAFDYTKVPNLGTTYPRNMTKIRVYRCDTVPTSMNDFDFLFEVGFQTSAANPTAFDNGYNMPGTDEAFLITENKNGADAWMFLELLSILKVPLPRYLMAEQFGLLMFGTPWFPVPAFNVHIRNIGALT
;
A
#
# COMPACT_ATOMS: atom_id res chain seq x y z
N MET A 1 27.77 55.92 -1.49
CA MET A 1 28.74 56.58 -2.38
C MET A 1 28.26 56.36 -3.79
N ASN A 2 27.84 57.41 -4.48
CA ASN A 2 27.12 57.32 -5.74
C ASN A 2 28.08 56.91 -6.85
N ILE A 3 27.75 55.92 -7.67
CA ILE A 3 28.60 55.45 -8.79
C ILE A 3 29.01 56.57 -9.74
N ILE A 4 28.17 57.61 -9.86
CA ILE A 4 28.44 58.81 -10.63
C ILE A 4 29.55 59.62 -10.00
N GLU A 5 29.69 59.68 -8.67
CA GLU A 5 30.81 60.37 -7.96
C GLU A 5 32.12 59.59 -8.11
N GLN A 6 32.05 58.26 -8.26
CA GLN A 6 33.23 57.43 -8.53
C GLN A 6 33.69 57.53 -9.99
N MET A 7 32.78 57.71 -10.96
CA MET A 7 33.15 57.88 -12.38
C MET A 7 33.65 59.27 -12.73
N LEU A 8 33.29 60.31 -11.95
CA LEU A 8 33.74 61.74 -12.19
C LEU A 8 35.05 62.10 -11.51
N GLY A 9 35.68 61.16 -10.77
CA GLY A 9 36.94 61.41 -10.08
C GLY A 9 36.83 62.56 -9.08
N SER A 10 37.47 62.45 -7.93
CA SER A 10 37.46 63.42 -6.87
C SER A 10 38.26 64.71 -7.22
N GLY A 11 38.27 65.12 -8.46
CA GLY A 11 38.84 66.35 -8.94
C GLY A 11 37.85 67.51 -8.88
N SER A 12 38.16 68.57 -8.18
CA SER A 12 37.40 69.78 -7.95
C SER A 12 37.09 70.61 -9.22
N GLY A 13 36.59 69.96 -10.26
CA GLY A 13 36.09 70.63 -11.45
C GLY A 13 34.60 70.98 -11.28
N VAL A 14 34.32 72.29 -11.15
CA VAL A 14 32.94 72.80 -11.20
C VAL A 14 32.38 72.45 -12.57
N LEU A 15 31.46 71.51 -12.62
CA LEU A 15 30.69 71.17 -13.85
C LEU A 15 29.90 72.40 -14.28
N PRO A 16 29.94 72.78 -15.57
CA PRO A 16 29.07 73.84 -16.11
C PRO A 16 27.61 73.60 -15.74
N GLU A 17 26.92 74.68 -15.37
CA GLU A 17 25.53 74.62 -14.85
C GLU A 17 24.52 73.91 -15.80
N GLY A 18 24.78 74.02 -17.11
CA GLY A 18 23.99 73.30 -18.12
C GLY A 18 24.14 71.78 -18.10
N ILE A 19 25.31 71.28 -17.66
CA ILE A 19 25.50 69.81 -17.49
C ILE A 19 24.91 69.33 -16.16
N ARG A 20 24.92 70.23 -15.15
CA ARG A 20 24.19 69.95 -13.89
C ARG A 20 22.72 69.88 -14.08
N GLN A 21 22.13 70.79 -14.88
CA GLN A 21 20.69 70.70 -15.20
C GLN A 21 20.32 69.45 -16.01
N GLN A 22 21.13 69.10 -17.01
CA GLN A 22 20.94 67.87 -17.75
C GLN A 22 21.08 66.60 -16.87
N LEU A 23 21.92 66.62 -15.84
CA LEU A 23 22.08 65.55 -14.88
C LEU A 23 20.91 65.52 -13.88
N THR A 24 20.35 66.69 -13.50
CA THR A 24 19.14 66.73 -12.64
C THR A 24 17.89 66.39 -13.39
N ASP A 25 17.74 66.77 -14.64
CA ASP A 25 16.64 66.35 -15.50
C ASP A 25 16.72 64.84 -15.83
N SER A 26 17.91 64.25 -15.80
CA SER A 26 18.04 62.78 -15.88
C SER A 26 17.75 62.06 -14.56
N TYR A 27 17.55 62.80 -13.46
CA TYR A 27 17.15 62.20 -12.18
C TYR A 27 15.74 61.63 -12.24
N ASP A 28 14.82 62.29 -12.95
CA ASP A 28 13.47 61.75 -13.19
C ASP A 28 13.51 60.48 -14.09
N TYR A 29 14.43 60.48 -15.08
CA TYR A 29 14.66 59.30 -15.93
C TYR A 29 15.28 58.12 -15.16
N ARG A 30 16.05 58.42 -14.12
CA ARG A 30 16.65 57.42 -13.24
C ARG A 30 15.61 56.79 -12.29
N ASP A 31 14.67 57.59 -11.80
CA ASP A 31 13.56 57.10 -10.99
C ASP A 31 12.63 56.20 -11.83
N ASP A 32 12.42 56.50 -13.11
CA ASP A 32 11.67 55.65 -14.03
C ASP A 32 12.44 54.39 -14.42
N MET A 33 13.76 54.46 -14.55
CA MET A 33 14.60 53.25 -14.74
C MET A 33 14.70 52.40 -13.46
N GLU A 34 14.76 53.01 -12.29
CA GLU A 34 14.72 52.28 -11.02
C GLU A 34 13.33 51.60 -10.84
N LYS A 35 12.25 52.27 -11.25
CA LYS A 35 10.91 51.68 -11.28
C LYS A 35 10.77 50.57 -12.31
N ALA A 36 11.43 50.70 -13.47
CA ALA A 36 11.45 49.66 -14.50
C ALA A 36 12.29 48.42 -14.10
N LEU A 37 13.28 48.61 -13.23
CA LEU A 37 14.17 47.54 -12.73
C LEU A 37 13.75 46.99 -11.35
N THR A 38 12.72 47.58 -10.73
CA THR A 38 12.21 47.07 -9.44
C THR A 38 11.57 45.70 -9.57
N THR A 39 11.70 44.94 -8.50
CA THR A 39 11.12 43.58 -8.34
C THR A 39 9.60 43.56 -8.25
N GLY A 40 8.88 44.45 -8.95
CA GLY A 40 7.43 44.52 -8.95
C GLY A 40 6.78 43.24 -9.47
N SER A 41 5.55 43.05 -9.05
CA SER A 41 4.75 41.80 -9.26
C SER A 41 4.42 41.46 -10.72
N GLY A 42 4.82 42.27 -11.69
CA GLY A 42 4.59 42.00 -13.12
C GLY A 42 5.62 41.09 -13.79
N ILE A 43 6.63 40.60 -13.05
CA ILE A 43 7.79 39.91 -13.61
C ILE A 43 7.47 38.50 -14.08
N ILE A 44 6.43 37.87 -13.55
CA ILE A 44 6.20 36.42 -13.72
C ILE A 44 5.22 36.13 -14.85
N THR A 45 4.35 37.07 -15.20
CA THR A 45 3.23 36.78 -16.10
C THR A 45 3.27 37.50 -17.44
N ASP A 46 4.05 38.54 -17.57
CA ASP A 46 4.10 39.33 -18.82
C ASP A 46 5.56 39.65 -19.21
N GLY A 47 6.05 38.99 -20.24
CA GLY A 47 7.40 39.20 -20.79
C GLY A 47 7.62 40.56 -21.41
N THR A 48 6.69 41.50 -21.25
CA THR A 48 6.74 42.85 -21.86
C THR A 48 7.17 43.97 -20.92
N THR A 49 7.23 43.71 -19.61
CA THR A 49 7.70 44.76 -18.67
C THR A 49 9.22 44.69 -18.49
N GLY A 50 9.92 45.70 -18.93
CA GLY A 50 11.35 45.76 -19.15
C GLY A 50 12.29 45.33 -18.01
N GLY A 51 11.85 45.27 -16.77
CA GLY A 51 12.68 44.82 -15.64
C GLY A 51 12.87 43.31 -15.56
N GLY A 52 11.90 42.54 -16.02
CA GLY A 52 11.92 41.07 -15.97
C GLY A 52 12.84 40.42 -17.00
N ALA A 53 12.99 41.07 -18.17
CA ALA A 53 13.83 40.56 -19.26
C ALA A 53 15.34 40.64 -18.97
N LEU A 54 15.76 41.56 -18.09
CA LEU A 54 17.17 41.76 -17.73
C LEU A 54 17.57 41.06 -16.42
N ARG A 55 16.61 40.43 -15.74
CA ARG A 55 16.87 39.81 -14.46
C ARG A 55 17.18 38.33 -14.64
N GLU A 56 18.39 37.96 -14.37
CA GLU A 56 18.74 36.55 -14.23
C GLU A 56 18.13 36.01 -12.92
N GLN A 57 17.14 35.17 -13.06
CA GLN A 57 16.59 34.45 -11.92
C GLN A 57 17.55 33.31 -11.57
N TRP A 58 18.09 33.40 -10.36
CA TRP A 58 18.95 32.34 -9.86
C TRP A 58 18.11 31.10 -9.53
N LEU A 59 18.36 30.02 -10.23
CA LEU A 59 17.77 28.72 -9.98
C LEU A 59 18.77 27.88 -9.18
N ASP A 60 18.33 27.31 -8.07
CA ASP A 60 19.15 26.41 -7.27
C ASP A 60 19.57 25.22 -8.14
N ASP A 61 20.88 24.95 -8.24
CA ASP A 61 21.43 23.82 -8.99
C ASP A 61 21.13 22.47 -8.32
N ALA A 62 20.59 22.47 -7.10
CA ALA A 62 20.26 21.26 -6.37
C ALA A 62 18.83 20.80 -6.65
N LEU A 63 18.69 19.60 -7.23
CA LEU A 63 17.40 18.94 -7.37
C LEU A 63 16.95 18.38 -6.00
N ARG A 64 15.90 18.96 -5.41
CA ARG A 64 15.33 18.53 -4.13
C ARG A 64 14.19 17.55 -4.36
N THR A 65 14.26 16.38 -3.72
CA THR A 65 13.24 15.34 -3.82
C THR A 65 12.21 15.50 -2.71
N LEU A 66 10.92 15.64 -3.08
CA LEU A 66 9.78 15.68 -2.16
C LEU A 66 9.14 14.30 -1.94
N SER A 67 9.63 13.28 -2.64
CA SER A 67 9.10 11.92 -2.60
C SER A 67 10.00 11.00 -1.75
N TYR A 68 9.63 9.71 -1.70
CA TYR A 68 10.38 8.69 -0.98
C TYR A 68 11.71 8.36 -1.65
N GLU A 69 12.65 7.86 -0.85
CA GLU A 69 13.91 7.29 -1.29
C GLU A 69 13.88 5.75 -1.19
N GLN A 70 14.87 5.07 -1.78
CA GLN A 70 14.96 3.60 -1.74
C GLN A 70 14.95 3.04 -0.31
N LYS A 71 15.61 3.70 0.63
CA LYS A 71 15.64 3.31 2.05
C LYS A 71 14.28 3.35 2.75
N ASP A 72 13.31 4.09 2.19
CA ASP A 72 11.97 4.21 2.75
C ASP A 72 11.08 3.00 2.40
N ALA A 73 11.51 2.17 1.44
CA ALA A 73 10.89 0.88 1.12
C ALA A 73 11.40 -0.19 2.10
N PHE A 74 10.82 -0.21 3.30
CA PHE A 74 11.32 -0.99 4.44
C PHE A 74 11.36 -2.49 4.13
N PHE A 75 10.26 -3.07 3.63
CA PHE A 75 10.19 -4.50 3.35
C PHE A 75 11.27 -4.93 2.34
N MET A 76 11.32 -4.26 1.18
CA MET A 76 12.30 -4.58 0.12
C MET A 76 13.75 -4.35 0.55
N SER A 77 14.00 -3.45 1.50
CA SER A 77 15.36 -3.20 2.01
C SER A 77 15.79 -4.18 3.10
N LYS A 78 14.84 -4.77 3.82
CA LYS A 78 15.09 -5.65 4.98
C LYS A 78 15.07 -7.14 4.61
N VAL A 79 14.20 -7.53 3.66
CA VAL A 79 14.00 -8.93 3.27
C VAL A 79 15.25 -9.52 2.60
N PRO A 80 15.69 -10.75 2.94
CA PRO A 80 16.77 -11.43 2.24
C PRO A 80 16.38 -11.71 0.78
N HIS A 81 17.27 -11.38 -0.16
CA HIS A 81 17.08 -11.67 -1.57
C HIS A 81 17.72 -13.00 -1.94
N LYS A 82 16.97 -13.90 -2.56
CA LYS A 82 17.44 -15.20 -3.04
C LYS A 82 17.23 -15.32 -4.55
N LYS A 83 18.24 -15.77 -5.26
CA LYS A 83 18.14 -15.99 -6.70
C LYS A 83 17.23 -17.19 -6.98
N ALA A 84 16.20 -16.97 -7.79
CA ALA A 84 15.32 -18.00 -8.31
C ALA A 84 15.95 -18.71 -9.52
N GLN A 85 15.59 -19.97 -9.74
CA GLN A 85 16.10 -20.78 -10.85
C GLN A 85 15.11 -20.85 -12.02
N GLY A 86 13.83 -20.63 -11.78
CA GLY A 86 12.77 -20.72 -12.78
C GLY A 86 11.62 -19.73 -12.52
N VAL A 87 10.66 -19.70 -13.43
CA VAL A 87 9.43 -18.89 -13.28
C VAL A 87 8.49 -19.48 -12.24
N ILE A 88 8.56 -20.79 -12.05
CA ILE A 88 7.83 -21.53 -11.02
C ILE A 88 8.89 -22.17 -10.12
N GLU A 89 8.89 -21.74 -8.87
CA GLU A 89 9.72 -22.34 -7.82
C GLU A 89 8.89 -23.32 -7.03
N GLU A 90 9.41 -24.54 -6.86
CA GLU A 90 8.77 -25.60 -6.10
C GLU A 90 9.54 -25.83 -4.81
N TYR A 91 8.81 -26.07 -3.73
CA TYR A 91 9.37 -26.40 -2.45
C TYR A 91 8.52 -27.44 -1.74
N THR A 92 9.14 -28.18 -0.84
CA THR A 92 8.47 -29.21 -0.05
C THR A 92 8.40 -28.76 1.40
N THR A 93 7.23 -28.83 1.99
CA THR A 93 7.03 -28.64 3.43
C THR A 93 6.89 -29.99 4.10
N TRP A 94 7.53 -30.16 5.25
CA TRP A 94 7.32 -31.28 6.13
C TRP A 94 6.20 -30.91 7.10
N ASP A 95 5.01 -31.44 6.85
CA ASP A 95 3.81 -30.97 7.54
C ASP A 95 3.57 -31.69 8.87
N GLN A 96 4.02 -32.94 9.00
CA GLN A 96 3.82 -33.73 10.20
C GLN A 96 4.88 -34.84 10.33
N TYR A 97 5.36 -35.06 11.54
CA TYR A 97 6.22 -36.16 11.92
C TYR A 97 5.34 -37.34 12.35
N GLY A 98 5.34 -38.40 11.60
CA GLY A 98 4.58 -39.60 11.92
C GLY A 98 3.05 -39.40 11.89
N SER A 99 2.31 -40.38 12.37
CA SER A 99 0.84 -40.29 12.52
C SER A 99 0.44 -39.91 13.94
N ALA A 100 -0.82 -39.54 14.11
CA ALA A 100 -1.40 -39.28 15.43
C ALA A 100 -1.48 -40.59 16.23
N GLY A 101 -0.50 -40.84 17.04
CA GLY A 101 -0.46 -41.93 18.03
C GLY A 101 0.06 -41.39 19.36
N ASP A 102 -0.27 -42.05 20.45
CA ASP A 102 0.18 -41.64 21.79
C ASP A 102 1.67 -41.96 22.06
N GLY A 103 2.31 -42.71 21.17
CA GLY A 103 3.71 -43.13 21.29
C GLY A 103 3.96 -44.24 22.33
N PHE A 104 2.95 -44.63 23.09
CA PHE A 104 3.06 -45.70 24.07
C PHE A 104 2.50 -47.00 23.48
N THR A 105 3.31 -47.68 22.68
CA THR A 105 2.89 -48.88 21.93
C THR A 105 3.36 -50.18 22.56
N LEU A 106 4.17 -50.12 23.62
CA LEU A 106 4.71 -51.27 24.31
C LEU A 106 4.24 -51.27 25.75
N GLU A 107 3.64 -52.40 26.21
CA GLU A 107 3.38 -52.62 27.64
C GLU A 107 4.68 -52.98 28.38
N THR A 108 4.72 -52.65 29.67
CA THR A 108 5.86 -52.99 30.54
C THR A 108 5.99 -54.50 30.61
N GLY A 109 7.05 -55.06 30.05
CA GLY A 109 7.29 -56.49 29.99
C GLY A 109 7.21 -57.12 28.59
N ASP A 110 6.88 -56.36 27.57
CA ASP A 110 6.80 -56.78 26.18
C ASP A 110 8.13 -56.64 25.48
N ASP A 111 9.16 -57.27 26.03
CA ASP A 111 10.54 -57.21 25.58
C ASP A 111 10.63 -57.95 24.20
N GLY A 112 10.54 -57.22 23.13
CA GLY A 112 10.81 -57.70 21.78
C GLY A 112 9.64 -57.85 20.83
N ASN A 113 8.41 -57.51 21.22
CA ASN A 113 7.27 -57.45 20.34
C ASN A 113 7.03 -56.02 19.86
N PHE A 114 7.76 -55.53 18.84
CA PHE A 114 7.48 -54.28 18.15
C PHE A 114 6.22 -54.45 17.28
N GLY A 115 5.06 -54.57 17.90
CA GLY A 115 3.77 -54.58 17.21
C GLY A 115 3.34 -53.24 16.61
N GLY A 116 4.27 -52.31 16.47
CA GLY A 116 3.97 -51.00 15.93
C GLY A 116 3.69 -51.02 14.42
N THR A 117 2.63 -50.36 14.02
CA THR A 117 2.36 -50.06 12.62
C THR A 117 3.43 -49.04 12.13
N ALA A 118 4.03 -49.30 10.98
CA ALA A 118 4.93 -48.35 10.36
C ALA A 118 4.19 -47.03 10.09
N VAL A 119 4.79 -45.94 10.46
CA VAL A 119 4.21 -44.60 10.36
C VAL A 119 5.06 -43.77 9.42
N ASP A 120 4.43 -43.20 8.40
CA ASP A 120 5.09 -42.34 7.43
C ASP A 120 4.91 -40.86 7.78
N ASP A 121 5.93 -40.08 7.49
CA ASP A 121 5.89 -38.62 7.60
C ASP A 121 5.08 -38.00 6.46
N SER A 122 4.45 -36.87 6.73
CA SER A 122 3.66 -36.15 5.73
C SER A 122 4.46 -35.01 5.10
N PHE A 123 4.59 -35.08 3.77
CA PHE A 123 5.25 -34.05 2.96
C PHE A 123 4.29 -33.46 1.94
N THR A 124 4.29 -32.13 1.81
CA THR A 124 3.48 -31.45 0.80
C THR A 124 4.37 -30.63 -0.12
N ARG A 125 4.20 -30.85 -1.44
CA ARG A 125 4.89 -30.03 -2.47
C ARG A 125 4.06 -28.81 -2.76
N ARG A 126 4.71 -27.63 -2.76
CA ARG A 126 4.07 -26.34 -2.98
C ARG A 126 4.82 -25.58 -4.08
N THR A 127 4.13 -24.67 -4.74
CA THR A 127 4.66 -23.87 -5.84
C THR A 127 4.50 -22.38 -5.58
N ARG A 128 5.47 -21.61 -6.10
CA ARG A 128 5.39 -20.14 -6.17
C ARG A 128 5.70 -19.67 -7.56
N THR A 129 4.92 -18.76 -8.08
CA THR A 129 5.10 -18.19 -9.41
C THR A 129 5.74 -16.82 -9.31
N ILE A 130 6.83 -16.63 -10.06
CA ILE A 130 7.48 -15.33 -10.20
C ILE A 130 6.67 -14.46 -11.13
N LYS A 131 6.50 -13.20 -10.77
CA LYS A 131 5.78 -12.22 -11.57
C LYS A 131 6.73 -11.16 -12.11
N PHE A 132 6.30 -10.53 -13.20
CA PHE A 132 7.11 -9.60 -13.97
C PHE A 132 6.59 -8.18 -13.75
N MET A 133 7.44 -7.33 -13.21
CA MET A 133 7.13 -5.90 -13.05
C MET A 133 7.92 -5.11 -14.08
N ALA A 134 7.28 -4.15 -14.70
CA ALA A 134 7.90 -3.28 -15.68
C ALA A 134 7.38 -1.85 -15.56
N THR A 135 8.24 -0.88 -15.81
CA THR A 135 7.87 0.50 -16.06
C THR A 135 8.58 1.00 -17.31
N VAL A 136 7.90 1.78 -18.12
CA VAL A 136 8.47 2.39 -19.33
C VAL A 136 8.62 3.88 -19.08
N ARG A 137 9.80 4.40 -19.41
CA ARG A 137 10.13 5.82 -19.34
C ARG A 137 10.51 6.34 -20.73
N GLN A 138 10.17 7.59 -20.96
CA GLN A 138 10.42 8.26 -22.21
C GLN A 138 11.00 9.65 -21.94
N VAL A 139 12.06 10.00 -22.66
CA VAL A 139 12.70 11.32 -22.58
C VAL A 139 12.81 11.89 -23.99
N GLY A 140 12.22 13.07 -24.19
CA GLY A 140 12.27 13.76 -25.48
C GLY A 140 13.67 14.25 -25.83
N THR A 141 14.02 14.17 -27.12
CA THR A 141 15.34 14.62 -27.62
C THR A 141 15.58 16.11 -27.34
N VAL A 142 14.53 16.93 -27.39
CA VAL A 142 14.64 18.36 -27.06
C VAL A 142 15.01 18.56 -25.59
N ALA A 143 14.38 17.81 -24.67
CA ALA A 143 14.69 17.87 -23.25
C ALA A 143 16.15 17.50 -22.94
N GLN A 144 16.75 16.60 -23.73
CA GLN A 144 18.17 16.23 -23.59
C GLN A 144 19.14 17.30 -24.09
N LYS A 145 18.71 18.21 -24.98
CA LYS A 145 19.55 19.25 -25.60
C LYS A 145 19.44 20.61 -24.93
N VAL A 146 18.37 20.84 -24.17
CA VAL A 146 18.18 22.06 -23.40
C VAL A 146 19.04 21.99 -22.14
N ARG A 147 19.55 23.15 -21.67
CA ARG A 147 20.25 23.23 -20.39
C ARG A 147 19.30 22.90 -19.26
N ASN A 148 19.56 21.81 -18.55
CA ASN A 148 18.79 21.33 -17.41
C ASN A 148 19.66 21.37 -16.14
N ILE A 149 19.01 21.41 -14.97
CA ILE A 149 19.67 21.31 -13.65
C ILE A 149 20.31 19.92 -13.46
N ALA A 150 19.69 18.88 -14.00
CA ALA A 150 20.16 17.50 -13.93
C ALA A 150 19.96 16.80 -15.27
N ASP A 151 20.73 15.74 -15.53
CA ASP A 151 20.55 14.91 -16.72
C ASP A 151 19.15 14.30 -16.75
N PRO A 152 18.32 14.61 -17.78
CA PRO A 152 16.96 14.09 -17.87
C PRO A 152 16.89 12.56 -17.95
N MET A 153 17.88 11.91 -18.58
CA MET A 153 17.91 10.44 -18.69
C MET A 153 18.20 9.80 -17.34
N ALA A 154 19.23 10.28 -16.62
CA ALA A 154 19.56 9.78 -15.29
C ALA A 154 18.41 10.04 -14.28
N THR A 155 17.77 11.20 -14.37
CA THR A 155 16.61 11.52 -13.51
C THR A 155 15.41 10.61 -13.79
N ALA A 156 15.10 10.36 -15.07
CA ALA A 156 14.03 9.46 -15.47
C ALA A 156 14.31 8.00 -15.06
N GLU A 157 15.56 7.56 -15.14
CA GLU A 157 15.99 6.23 -14.71
C GLU A 157 15.86 6.08 -13.19
N LYS A 158 16.41 7.01 -12.41
CA LYS A 158 16.29 7.02 -10.96
C LYS A 158 14.83 7.04 -10.51
N GLY A 159 14.00 7.89 -11.13
CA GLY A 159 12.57 7.95 -10.84
C GLY A 159 11.83 6.65 -11.19
N GLY A 160 12.22 5.97 -12.27
CA GLY A 160 11.65 4.67 -12.64
C GLY A 160 12.03 3.55 -11.67
N ILE A 161 13.28 3.51 -11.23
CA ILE A 161 13.75 2.53 -10.21
C ILE A 161 13.01 2.73 -8.89
N LEU A 162 12.90 3.97 -8.41
CA LEU A 162 12.17 4.27 -7.18
C LEU A 162 10.70 3.89 -7.27
N GLU A 163 10.05 4.16 -8.42
CA GLU A 163 8.67 3.73 -8.68
C GLU A 163 8.50 2.21 -8.59
N LEU A 164 9.40 1.43 -9.21
CA LEU A 164 9.35 -0.03 -9.15
C LEU A 164 9.53 -0.55 -7.73
N ILE A 165 10.54 -0.06 -7.01
CA ILE A 165 10.81 -0.48 -5.63
C ILE A 165 9.63 -0.12 -4.73
N GLY A 166 9.07 1.08 -4.85
CA GLY A 166 7.92 1.48 -4.05
C GLY A 166 6.68 0.63 -4.29
N LYS A 167 6.38 0.33 -5.56
CA LYS A 167 5.27 -0.56 -5.92
C LYS A 167 5.52 -1.99 -5.47
N ALA A 168 6.75 -2.48 -5.61
CA ALA A 168 7.14 -3.80 -5.14
C ALA A 168 6.98 -3.91 -3.62
N ASN A 169 7.46 -2.91 -2.87
CA ASN A 169 7.34 -2.88 -1.40
C ASN A 169 5.89 -3.02 -0.94
N LEU A 170 4.98 -2.21 -1.50
CA LEU A 170 3.56 -2.29 -1.15
C LEU A 170 2.89 -3.58 -1.61
N ALA A 171 3.27 -4.08 -2.78
CA ALA A 171 2.76 -5.35 -3.27
C ALA A 171 3.25 -6.54 -2.43
N CYS A 172 4.41 -6.46 -1.76
CA CYS A 172 4.84 -7.48 -0.80
C CYS A 172 3.89 -7.62 0.37
N TYR A 173 3.18 -6.55 0.76
CA TYR A 173 2.13 -6.64 1.78
C TYR A 173 0.78 -7.08 1.18
N PHE A 174 0.30 -6.37 0.16
CA PHE A 174 -1.08 -6.41 -0.31
C PHE A 174 -1.28 -6.96 -1.72
N GLY A 175 -0.21 -7.44 -2.37
CA GLY A 175 -0.31 -8.05 -3.69
C GLY A 175 -1.25 -9.26 -3.66
N ASP A 176 -2.08 -9.42 -4.69
CA ASP A 176 -3.05 -10.51 -4.78
C ASP A 176 -3.25 -10.96 -6.23
N SER A 177 -2.81 -12.17 -6.51
CA SER A 177 -2.91 -12.76 -7.84
C SER A 177 -4.33 -13.20 -8.20
N LYS A 178 -5.21 -13.41 -7.23
CA LYS A 178 -6.61 -13.74 -7.50
C LYS A 178 -7.41 -12.52 -7.92
N THR A 179 -7.11 -11.36 -7.33
CA THR A 179 -7.73 -10.08 -7.74
C THR A 179 -7.13 -9.57 -9.04
N CYS A 180 -5.82 -9.72 -9.23
CA CYS A 180 -5.11 -9.31 -10.45
C CYS A 180 -4.01 -10.33 -10.76
N VAL A 181 -4.22 -11.17 -11.76
CA VAL A 181 -3.31 -12.29 -12.13
C VAL A 181 -1.86 -11.83 -12.39
N ALA A 182 -1.68 -10.58 -12.81
CA ALA A 182 -0.36 -10.03 -13.06
C ALA A 182 0.44 -9.70 -11.79
N GLN A 183 -0.22 -9.64 -10.61
CA GLN A 183 0.44 -9.39 -9.33
C GLN A 183 0.98 -10.68 -8.73
N TYR A 184 2.02 -10.55 -7.91
CA TYR A 184 2.43 -11.62 -7.01
C TYR A 184 1.64 -11.57 -5.70
N ASP A 185 1.64 -12.66 -4.96
CA ASP A 185 0.94 -12.77 -3.69
C ASP A 185 1.78 -12.16 -2.56
N GLY A 186 1.26 -11.11 -1.96
CA GLY A 186 1.85 -10.50 -0.76
C GLY A 186 1.59 -11.34 0.50
N ILE A 187 2.09 -10.85 1.64
CA ILE A 187 1.98 -11.56 2.92
C ILE A 187 0.51 -11.81 3.31
N VAL A 188 -0.36 -10.83 3.15
CA VAL A 188 -1.80 -10.96 3.46
C VAL A 188 -2.42 -12.10 2.66
N ARG A 189 -2.12 -12.17 1.35
CA ARG A 189 -2.65 -13.21 0.49
C ARG A 189 -2.10 -14.58 0.85
N GLN A 190 -0.80 -14.69 1.12
CA GLN A 190 -0.17 -15.97 1.49
C GLN A 190 -0.71 -16.51 2.81
N ILE A 191 -0.96 -15.65 3.80
CA ILE A 191 -1.60 -16.02 5.06
C ILE A 191 -3.04 -16.49 4.82
N ASN A 192 -3.83 -15.76 4.02
CA ASN A 192 -5.21 -16.14 3.71
C ASN A 192 -5.31 -17.47 2.96
N ASP A 193 -4.41 -17.72 2.00
CA ASP A 193 -4.34 -19.00 1.29
C ASP A 193 -3.95 -20.14 2.24
N TRP A 194 -3.04 -19.88 3.18
CA TRP A 194 -2.67 -20.87 4.19
C TRP A 194 -3.83 -21.23 5.10
N VAL A 195 -4.56 -20.24 5.60
CA VAL A 195 -5.77 -20.45 6.41
C VAL A 195 -6.85 -21.20 5.64
N THR A 196 -6.97 -20.96 4.33
CA THR A 196 -7.89 -21.72 3.48
C THR A 196 -7.50 -23.19 3.37
N LEU A 197 -6.21 -23.48 3.31
CA LEU A 197 -5.69 -24.86 3.23
C LEU A 197 -5.70 -25.57 4.60
N LYS A 198 -5.44 -24.83 5.67
CA LYS A 198 -5.34 -25.29 7.05
C LYS A 198 -6.19 -24.41 7.96
N PRO A 199 -7.51 -24.68 8.04
CA PRO A 199 -8.44 -23.87 8.85
C PRO A 199 -8.10 -23.82 10.34
N GLU A 200 -7.39 -24.82 10.85
CA GLU A 200 -6.87 -24.85 12.23
C GLU A 200 -5.90 -23.71 12.55
N CYS A 201 -5.26 -23.13 11.54
CA CYS A 201 -4.35 -22.00 11.67
C CYS A 201 -5.05 -20.64 11.49
N ALA A 202 -6.36 -20.55 11.60
CA ALA A 202 -7.09 -19.31 11.34
C ALA A 202 -6.81 -18.20 12.37
N ASP A 203 -6.30 -18.55 13.52
CA ASP A 203 -5.88 -17.65 14.60
C ASP A 203 -4.72 -16.73 14.22
N ILE A 204 -3.90 -17.10 13.20
CA ILE A 204 -2.86 -16.20 12.66
C ILE A 204 -3.42 -14.91 12.04
N LEU A 205 -4.73 -14.86 11.81
CA LEU A 205 -5.47 -13.66 11.42
C LEU A 205 -6.03 -12.98 12.68
N LEU A 206 -5.18 -12.33 13.45
CA LEU A 206 -5.58 -11.66 14.68
C LEU A 206 -6.32 -10.36 14.37
N ASP A 207 -7.48 -10.20 14.97
CA ASP A 207 -8.32 -9.02 14.78
C ASP A 207 -8.32 -8.15 16.04
N ALA A 208 -7.79 -6.92 15.91
CA ALA A 208 -7.75 -5.95 16.99
C ALA A 208 -9.14 -5.34 17.29
N GLY A 209 -10.13 -5.48 16.37
CA GLY A 209 -11.51 -5.01 16.57
C GLY A 209 -11.64 -3.51 16.79
N GLY A 210 -10.78 -2.71 16.20
CA GLY A 210 -10.73 -1.26 16.39
C GLY A 210 -9.90 -0.80 17.61
N ALA A 211 -9.29 -1.74 18.35
CA ALA A 211 -8.36 -1.40 19.42
C ALA A 211 -6.98 -1.04 18.87
N VAL A 212 -6.22 -0.27 19.65
CA VAL A 212 -4.82 0.02 19.36
C VAL A 212 -3.99 -1.23 19.68
N VAL A 213 -2.87 -1.41 19.00
CA VAL A 213 -1.90 -2.46 19.33
C VAL A 213 -1.21 -2.12 20.65
N ASP A 214 -1.69 -2.71 21.71
CA ASP A 214 -1.13 -2.61 23.07
C ASP A 214 -0.23 -3.83 23.41
N SER A 215 0.23 -3.90 24.64
CA SER A 215 1.06 -5.03 25.13
C SER A 215 0.32 -6.36 25.01
N ASP A 216 -0.97 -6.37 25.25
CA ASP A 216 -1.78 -7.57 25.26
C ASP A 216 -1.99 -8.12 23.86
N VAL A 217 -2.28 -7.25 22.88
CA VAL A 217 -2.40 -7.63 21.47
C VAL A 217 -1.07 -8.17 20.92
N ILE A 218 0.06 -7.55 21.30
CA ILE A 218 1.38 -8.05 20.92
C ILE A 218 1.65 -9.41 21.56
N ALA A 219 1.35 -9.58 22.84
CA ALA A 219 1.53 -10.84 23.56
C ALA A 219 0.67 -11.96 22.95
N ASP A 220 -0.59 -11.68 22.64
CA ASP A 220 -1.49 -12.62 21.97
C ASP A 220 -0.95 -13.02 20.58
N ALA A 221 -0.48 -12.04 19.79
CA ALA A 221 0.11 -12.31 18.49
C ALA A 221 1.37 -13.19 18.57
N VAL A 222 2.20 -12.95 19.59
CA VAL A 222 3.40 -13.75 19.85
C VAL A 222 3.02 -15.17 20.25
N ALA A 223 2.07 -15.33 21.17
CA ALA A 223 1.59 -16.64 21.61
C ALA A 223 1.07 -17.46 20.41
N ILE A 224 0.25 -16.86 19.56
CA ILE A 224 -0.25 -17.49 18.33
C ILE A 224 0.90 -17.94 17.41
N SER A 225 1.88 -17.07 17.16
CA SER A 225 3.04 -17.44 16.33
C SER A 225 3.82 -18.62 16.93
N LEU A 226 4.00 -18.64 18.26
CA LEU A 226 4.71 -19.71 18.97
C LEU A 226 3.92 -21.03 18.97
N GLU A 227 2.58 -21.00 19.10
CA GLU A 227 1.71 -22.17 18.99
C GLU A 227 1.84 -22.84 17.61
N HIS A 228 2.10 -22.04 16.58
CA HIS A 228 2.39 -22.52 15.22
C HIS A 228 3.90 -22.73 14.95
N TRP A 229 4.71 -22.85 15.99
CA TRP A 229 6.15 -23.10 15.90
C TRP A 229 6.95 -21.96 15.24
N GLY A 230 6.40 -20.75 15.16
CA GLY A 230 7.13 -19.56 14.70
C GLY A 230 8.20 -19.11 15.72
N ASN A 231 8.97 -18.11 15.33
CA ASN A 231 9.92 -17.41 16.19
C ASN A 231 9.86 -15.92 15.83
N PRO A 232 8.81 -15.20 16.27
CA PRO A 232 8.59 -13.83 15.86
C PRO A 232 9.70 -12.92 16.36
N SER A 233 10.25 -12.11 15.45
CA SER A 233 11.36 -11.19 15.75
C SER A 233 11.08 -9.75 15.34
N LEU A 234 10.11 -9.54 14.43
CA LEU A 234 9.85 -8.24 13.83
C LEU A 234 8.35 -7.94 13.76
N LEU A 235 7.94 -6.79 14.29
CA LEU A 235 6.59 -6.24 14.13
C LEU A 235 6.66 -5.02 13.21
N ILE A 236 6.01 -5.10 12.05
CA ILE A 236 5.94 -4.01 11.07
C ILE A 236 4.56 -3.35 11.14
N GLN A 237 4.56 -2.03 11.27
CA GLN A 237 3.34 -1.22 11.35
C GLN A 237 3.43 0.01 10.45
N SER A 238 2.31 0.71 10.25
CA SER A 238 2.33 2.08 9.73
C SER A 238 3.02 3.03 10.73
N ILE A 239 3.44 4.21 10.26
CA ILE A 239 4.06 5.22 11.14
C ILE A 239 3.11 5.63 12.26
N ARG A 240 1.81 5.83 11.95
CA ARG A 240 0.81 6.21 12.95
C ARG A 240 0.53 5.07 13.91
N GLY A 241 0.35 3.85 13.39
CA GLY A 241 0.19 2.66 14.22
C GLY A 241 1.36 2.47 15.18
N ALA A 242 2.60 2.64 14.73
CA ALA A 242 3.78 2.57 15.57
C ALA A 242 3.81 3.66 16.66
N GLN A 243 3.39 4.90 16.35
CA GLN A 243 3.26 5.96 17.34
C GLN A 243 2.20 5.65 18.40
N ASP A 244 1.05 5.15 17.98
CA ASP A 244 -0.05 4.83 18.88
C ASP A 244 0.29 3.61 19.76
N THR A 245 0.97 2.61 19.22
CA THR A 245 1.55 1.49 19.97
C THR A 245 2.54 1.99 21.03
N GLN A 246 3.43 2.91 20.68
CA GLN A 246 4.38 3.49 21.64
C GLN A 246 3.67 4.24 22.76
N LYS A 247 2.63 5.02 22.45
CA LYS A 247 1.81 5.71 23.46
C LYS A 247 1.07 4.71 24.36
N ALA A 248 0.52 3.64 23.80
CA ALA A 248 -0.17 2.59 24.54
C ALA A 248 0.79 1.84 25.49
N LEU A 249 2.03 1.62 25.06
CA LEU A 249 3.06 0.97 25.88
C LEU A 249 3.69 1.92 26.92
N PHE A 250 3.54 3.23 26.77
CA PHE A 250 4.15 4.23 27.66
C PHE A 250 3.80 4.07 29.16
N PRO A 251 2.56 3.76 29.58
CA PRO A 251 2.24 3.54 30.99
C PRO A 251 3.01 2.38 31.62
N ALA A 252 3.22 1.29 30.88
CA ALA A 252 4.00 0.14 31.32
C ALA A 252 5.50 0.45 31.48
N LEU A 253 5.98 1.49 30.81
CA LEU A 253 7.39 1.92 30.86
C LEU A 253 7.75 2.72 32.10
N ARG A 254 6.78 3.34 32.77
CA ARG A 254 7.02 4.15 33.96
C ARG A 254 7.57 3.34 35.16
N GLY A 255 7.44 2.00 35.14
CA GLY A 255 7.97 1.13 36.17
C GLY A 255 9.47 0.86 36.12
N GLY A 256 10.14 1.20 35.02
CA GLY A 256 11.57 0.95 34.83
C GLY A 256 12.40 2.24 34.80
N LEU A 257 12.68 2.79 35.99
CA LEU A 257 13.39 4.06 36.18
C LEU A 257 14.90 4.03 35.84
N GLY A 258 15.37 3.09 35.04
CA GLY A 258 16.81 2.86 34.84
C GLY A 258 17.52 3.71 33.81
N ASP A 259 16.84 4.39 32.91
CA ASP A 259 17.52 5.13 31.81
C ASP A 259 16.71 6.36 31.35
N ILE A 260 16.63 7.35 32.22
CA ILE A 260 16.02 8.64 31.91
C ILE A 260 17.14 9.60 31.43
N GLY A 261 17.63 9.38 30.22
CA GLY A 261 18.68 10.24 29.65
C GLY A 261 18.25 11.10 28.46
N ALA A 262 17.05 10.93 27.92
CA ALA A 262 16.58 11.71 26.77
C ALA A 262 15.09 12.04 26.89
N PHE A 263 14.72 13.24 26.47
CA PHE A 263 13.33 13.62 26.25
C PHE A 263 12.74 12.74 25.13
N GLY A 264 11.81 11.87 25.49
CA GLY A 264 11.16 10.93 24.59
C GLY A 264 11.54 9.47 24.89
N VAL A 265 10.55 8.58 24.77
CA VAL A 265 10.76 7.14 24.95
C VAL A 265 11.06 6.52 23.60
N ASP A 266 12.30 6.17 23.32
CA ASP A 266 12.67 5.39 22.14
C ASP A 266 12.62 3.89 22.50
N LYS A 267 11.44 3.28 22.34
CA LYS A 267 11.31 1.83 22.43
C LYS A 267 11.24 1.24 21.02
N LYS A 268 12.36 0.67 20.61
CA LYS A 268 12.50 -0.06 19.33
C LYS A 268 12.26 -1.56 19.50
N THR A 269 12.11 -2.06 20.72
CA THR A 269 11.95 -3.48 21.01
C THR A 269 10.91 -3.74 22.08
N PHE A 270 10.10 -4.75 21.87
CA PHE A 270 9.20 -5.34 22.88
C PHE A 270 9.82 -6.64 23.38
N LYS A 271 9.88 -6.86 24.70
CA LYS A 271 10.37 -8.11 25.26
C LYS A 271 9.21 -9.08 25.41
N SER A 272 9.27 -10.18 24.70
CA SER A 272 8.38 -11.33 24.85
C SER A 272 9.10 -12.50 25.52
N ASP A 273 8.35 -13.54 25.89
CA ASP A 273 8.91 -14.75 26.51
C ASP A 273 9.92 -15.46 25.59
N ASN A 274 9.81 -15.30 24.29
CA ASN A 274 10.71 -15.89 23.28
C ASN A 274 11.83 -14.95 22.81
N GLY A 275 11.98 -13.79 23.44
CA GLY A 275 13.04 -12.84 23.08
C GLY A 275 12.53 -11.45 22.69
N PRO A 276 13.44 -10.57 22.26
CA PRO A 276 13.09 -9.22 21.86
C PRO A 276 12.48 -9.19 20.47
N ILE A 277 11.34 -8.51 20.32
CA ILE A 277 10.68 -8.22 19.03
C ILE A 277 11.03 -6.79 18.64
N ALA A 278 11.61 -6.61 17.46
CA ALA A 278 11.88 -5.28 16.91
C ALA A 278 10.58 -4.62 16.45
N LEU A 279 10.32 -3.41 16.95
CA LEU A 279 9.20 -2.59 16.48
C LEU A 279 9.69 -1.72 15.32
N ALA A 280 9.15 -1.95 14.14
CA ALA A 280 9.51 -1.23 12.94
C ALA A 280 8.31 -0.54 12.32
N SER A 281 8.55 0.57 11.64
CA SER A 281 7.53 1.26 10.86
C SER A 281 7.93 1.35 9.40
N ASP A 282 7.00 1.03 8.50
CA ASP A 282 7.17 1.27 7.07
C ASP A 282 6.45 2.56 6.69
N LYS A 283 7.18 3.51 6.10
CA LYS A 283 6.63 4.79 5.65
C LYS A 283 5.63 4.64 4.50
N MET A 284 5.65 3.51 3.81
CA MET A 284 4.73 3.21 2.72
C MET A 284 3.43 2.57 3.20
N LEU A 285 3.43 1.94 4.39
CA LEU A 285 2.21 1.54 5.04
C LEU A 285 1.51 2.77 5.63
N ARG A 286 0.24 2.93 5.33
CA ARG A 286 -0.56 4.05 5.83
C ARG A 286 -1.89 3.55 6.34
N VAL A 287 -2.44 4.29 7.31
CA VAL A 287 -3.82 4.12 7.74
C VAL A 287 -4.74 4.24 6.51
N ASN A 288 -5.78 3.45 6.46
CA ASN A 288 -6.74 3.38 5.35
C ASN A 288 -6.19 2.80 4.04
N ARG A 289 -5.26 1.89 4.10
CA ARG A 289 -4.64 1.20 2.97
C ARG A 289 -4.36 2.10 1.76
N PRO A 290 -3.14 2.34 1.44
CA PRO A 290 -2.79 3.12 0.28
C PRO A 290 -3.25 2.41 -1.00
N ASN A 291 -3.64 3.19 -1.98
CA ASN A 291 -3.74 2.75 -3.34
C ASN A 291 -2.35 2.47 -3.90
N PHE A 292 -1.79 1.30 -3.64
CA PHE A 292 -0.41 0.97 -4.01
C PHE A 292 -0.18 0.81 -5.51
N LEU A 293 -1.23 0.67 -6.28
CA LEU A 293 -1.11 0.46 -7.73
C LEU A 293 -1.28 1.72 -8.57
N GLY A 294 -1.28 2.88 -7.99
CA GLY A 294 -1.29 4.08 -8.79
C GLY A 294 -1.96 5.26 -8.12
N GLY A 295 -1.83 6.38 -8.77
CA GLY A 295 -2.36 7.64 -8.34
C GLY A 295 -1.53 8.34 -7.27
N SER A 296 -1.58 9.65 -7.28
CA SER A 296 -0.82 10.52 -6.38
C SER A 296 -1.41 10.60 -4.96
N ALA A 297 -2.64 10.16 -4.75
CA ALA A 297 -3.31 10.27 -3.46
C ALA A 297 -3.40 8.93 -2.77
N ILE A 298 -2.55 8.72 -1.80
CA ILE A 298 -2.52 7.56 -0.91
C ILE A 298 -3.41 7.91 0.30
N THR A 299 -4.71 7.96 0.11
CA THR A 299 -5.62 8.42 1.16
C THR A 299 -6.60 7.36 1.65
N GLY A 300 -6.72 6.22 0.96
CA GLY A 300 -7.79 5.25 1.23
C GLY A 300 -9.20 5.78 0.98
N LYS A 301 -9.32 6.96 0.40
CA LYS A 301 -10.57 7.63 0.06
C LYS A 301 -10.86 7.53 -1.44
N PRO A 302 -12.12 7.58 -1.87
CA PRO A 302 -12.45 7.70 -3.28
C PRO A 302 -11.81 8.93 -3.93
N ARG A 303 -11.50 8.83 -5.20
CA ARG A 303 -10.89 9.93 -5.93
C ARG A 303 -11.86 11.08 -6.14
N SER A 304 -11.42 12.30 -5.92
CA SER A 304 -12.16 13.52 -6.26
C SER A 304 -12.12 13.81 -7.77
N SER A 305 -11.07 13.34 -8.45
CA SER A 305 -10.92 13.42 -9.91
C SER A 305 -10.36 12.11 -10.44
N ALA A 306 -10.79 11.68 -11.63
CA ALA A 306 -10.28 10.47 -12.27
C ALA A 306 -8.80 10.60 -12.62
N ASP A 307 -8.05 9.52 -12.50
CA ASP A 307 -6.66 9.48 -12.99
C ASP A 307 -6.62 9.55 -14.50
N ALA A 308 -5.61 10.21 -15.05
CA ALA A 308 -5.43 10.27 -16.50
C ALA A 308 -5.28 8.86 -17.10
N GLY A 309 -6.13 8.52 -18.08
CA GLY A 309 -6.18 7.20 -18.70
C GLY A 309 -6.77 6.11 -17.81
N SER A 310 -7.54 6.47 -16.77
CA SER A 310 -8.37 5.54 -16.01
C SER A 310 -9.59 5.09 -16.83
N ILE A 311 -10.22 4.00 -16.38
CA ILE A 311 -11.49 3.53 -16.91
C ILE A 311 -12.60 4.06 -16.01
N ALA A 312 -13.66 4.61 -16.60
CA ALA A 312 -14.86 5.01 -15.88
C ALA A 312 -16.01 4.04 -16.17
N TRP A 313 -16.93 3.90 -15.23
CA TRP A 313 -18.22 3.27 -15.50
C TRP A 313 -19.03 4.11 -16.50
N SER A 314 -19.64 3.46 -17.48
CA SER A 314 -20.50 4.16 -18.47
C SER A 314 -21.87 4.55 -17.91
N ALA A 315 -22.32 3.86 -16.86
CA ALA A 315 -23.55 4.11 -16.11
C ALA A 315 -23.41 3.54 -14.70
N THR A 316 -24.48 3.55 -13.89
CA THR A 316 -24.45 2.99 -12.54
C THR A 316 -23.90 1.55 -12.53
N PRO A 317 -22.89 1.26 -11.72
CA PRO A 317 -22.23 -0.04 -11.69
C PRO A 317 -23.00 -1.12 -10.92
N TRP A 318 -23.99 -0.71 -10.12
CA TRP A 318 -24.65 -1.58 -9.16
C TRP A 318 -25.76 -2.38 -9.84
N SER A 319 -25.60 -3.70 -9.92
CA SER A 319 -26.69 -4.60 -10.28
C SER A 319 -27.51 -4.98 -9.05
N SER A 320 -26.88 -5.11 -7.89
CA SER A 320 -27.55 -5.27 -6.59
C SER A 320 -26.63 -4.86 -5.44
N CYS A 321 -27.21 -4.34 -4.37
CA CYS A 321 -26.54 -4.14 -3.08
C CYS A 321 -27.62 -4.21 -2.01
N ALA A 322 -27.65 -5.30 -1.23
CA ALA A 322 -28.69 -5.56 -0.25
C ALA A 322 -28.15 -6.38 0.92
N ALA A 323 -28.80 -6.24 2.07
CA ALA A 323 -28.53 -7.09 3.22
C ALA A 323 -28.93 -8.53 2.92
N ALA A 324 -28.09 -9.49 3.30
CA ALA A 324 -28.25 -10.90 3.06
C ALA A 324 -28.16 -11.69 4.38
N ALA A 325 -28.87 -12.84 4.40
CA ALA A 325 -28.81 -13.73 5.56
C ALA A 325 -27.41 -14.36 5.71
N ALA A 326 -27.06 -14.68 6.95
CA ALA A 326 -25.88 -15.47 7.24
C ALA A 326 -25.99 -16.83 6.54
N GLY A 327 -24.94 -17.28 5.86
CA GLY A 327 -24.94 -18.55 5.11
C GLY A 327 -24.91 -18.39 3.59
N THR A 328 -25.07 -17.19 3.04
CA THR A 328 -25.09 -16.92 1.60
C THR A 328 -23.70 -16.67 0.97
N GLY A 329 -22.63 -17.25 1.48
CA GLY A 329 -21.29 -17.11 0.87
C GLY A 329 -20.14 -17.39 1.83
N ASN A 330 -18.93 -17.47 1.32
CA ASN A 330 -17.71 -17.65 2.10
C ASN A 330 -17.26 -16.30 2.71
N TYR A 331 -17.78 -15.95 3.86
CA TYR A 331 -17.71 -14.61 4.44
C TYR A 331 -16.32 -14.15 4.85
N TRP A 332 -15.47 -15.03 5.20
CA TRP A 332 -14.16 -14.70 5.75
C TRP A 332 -13.03 -14.62 4.70
N GLN A 333 -13.33 -15.03 3.47
CA GLN A 333 -12.43 -14.90 2.33
C GLN A 333 -12.65 -13.61 1.52
N ASN A 334 -13.55 -12.77 1.95
CA ASN A 334 -14.06 -11.63 1.19
C ASN A 334 -13.08 -10.54 0.88
N VAL A 335 -11.90 -10.65 1.38
CA VAL A 335 -10.96 -9.54 1.22
C VAL A 335 -10.41 -9.48 -0.20
N THR A 336 -10.42 -10.58 -0.96
CA THR A 336 -9.64 -10.60 -2.19
C THR A 336 -10.01 -11.70 -3.19
N THR A 337 -11.13 -12.39 -3.10
CA THR A 337 -11.30 -13.61 -3.89
C THR A 337 -12.46 -13.57 -4.87
N ASN A 338 -12.15 -13.79 -6.14
CA ASN A 338 -13.11 -14.18 -7.16
C ASN A 338 -13.71 -15.58 -6.93
N ASP A 339 -13.30 -16.28 -5.87
CA ASP A 339 -13.75 -17.65 -5.56
C ASP A 339 -15.14 -17.71 -4.94
N GLN A 340 -15.82 -16.59 -4.81
CA GLN A 340 -17.14 -16.48 -4.18
C GLN A 340 -18.31 -16.94 -5.06
N THR A 341 -18.03 -17.51 -6.21
CA THR A 341 -19.08 -17.95 -7.13
C THR A 341 -19.66 -19.32 -6.82
N SER A 342 -19.06 -20.10 -5.95
CA SER A 342 -19.67 -21.36 -5.52
C SER A 342 -20.36 -21.15 -4.16
N ALA A 343 -21.65 -21.41 -4.14
CA ALA A 343 -22.45 -21.63 -2.93
C ALA A 343 -21.99 -22.89 -2.15
N ALA A 344 -20.71 -23.24 -2.27
CA ALA A 344 -20.12 -24.33 -1.52
C ALA A 344 -20.03 -23.89 -0.07
N THR A 345 -20.65 -24.66 0.78
CA THR A 345 -20.62 -24.72 2.24
C THR A 345 -19.55 -23.78 2.82
N ALA A 346 -19.99 -22.69 3.44
CA ALA A 346 -19.10 -21.81 4.16
C ALA A 346 -18.21 -22.67 5.06
N PRO A 347 -16.89 -22.64 4.94
CA PRO A 347 -16.03 -23.30 5.91
C PRO A 347 -16.44 -22.77 7.28
N ALA A 348 -16.54 -23.64 8.26
CA ALA A 348 -16.89 -23.26 9.62
C ALA A 348 -16.02 -22.04 10.00
N VAL A 349 -16.65 -20.96 10.40
CA VAL A 349 -15.93 -19.77 10.86
C VAL A 349 -15.02 -20.25 11.99
N PRO A 350 -13.70 -20.07 11.88
CA PRO A 350 -12.80 -20.55 12.91
C PRO A 350 -13.18 -19.90 14.22
N THR A 351 -13.41 -20.68 15.22
CA THR A 351 -13.87 -20.23 16.55
C THR A 351 -12.80 -19.47 17.34
N LYS A 352 -11.57 -19.41 16.83
CA LYS A 352 -10.43 -18.73 17.46
C LYS A 352 -9.83 -17.64 16.56
N LEU A 353 -10.59 -16.61 16.29
CA LEU A 353 -10.07 -15.38 15.69
C LEU A 353 -9.92 -14.36 16.82
N GLY A 354 -8.79 -14.30 17.50
CA GLY A 354 -8.45 -13.27 18.46
C GLY A 354 -9.55 -12.81 19.45
N ARG A 355 -9.25 -11.83 20.26
CA ARG A 355 -10.13 -11.31 21.33
C ARG A 355 -11.55 -10.90 20.92
N ASN A 356 -11.77 -10.55 19.67
CA ASN A 356 -13.04 -10.01 19.19
C ASN A 356 -13.67 -10.87 18.10
N ASN A 357 -13.78 -12.13 18.36
CA ASN A 357 -14.24 -13.14 17.43
C ASN A 357 -15.75 -13.15 17.23
N ALA A 358 -16.32 -12.06 16.73
CA ALA A 358 -17.71 -12.05 16.29
C ALA A 358 -17.79 -12.49 14.83
N ALA A 359 -18.52 -13.54 14.54
CA ALA A 359 -18.73 -14.06 13.20
C ALA A 359 -19.32 -13.03 12.23
N ASN A 360 -20.00 -12.01 12.75
CA ASN A 360 -20.59 -10.90 12.01
C ASN A 360 -20.36 -9.62 12.78
N ARG A 361 -19.43 -8.79 12.29
CA ARG A 361 -19.07 -7.52 12.94
C ARG A 361 -19.74 -6.31 12.34
N LEU A 362 -20.47 -6.49 11.25
CA LEU A 362 -21.24 -5.40 10.71
C LEU A 362 -22.28 -5.00 11.75
N SER A 363 -22.23 -3.77 12.23
CA SER A 363 -23.24 -3.27 13.16
C SER A 363 -24.61 -3.33 12.50
N TYR A 364 -25.65 -3.62 13.27
CA TYR A 364 -27.01 -3.58 12.76
C TYR A 364 -27.43 -2.12 12.57
N ALA A 365 -27.00 -1.55 11.46
CA ALA A 365 -27.14 -0.13 11.15
C ALA A 365 -27.25 0.07 9.63
N ASN A 366 -27.35 1.31 9.24
CA ASN A 366 -27.31 1.71 7.85
C ASN A 366 -25.87 1.88 7.38
N HIS A 367 -25.52 1.24 6.29
CA HIS A 367 -24.23 1.33 5.64
C HIS A 367 -24.39 1.89 4.23
N TYR A 368 -23.42 2.68 3.81
CA TYR A 368 -23.40 3.28 2.48
C TYR A 368 -22.15 2.79 1.75
N TYR A 369 -22.30 2.48 0.46
CA TYR A 369 -21.23 1.90 -0.34
C TYR A 369 -20.94 2.74 -1.57
N ALA A 370 -19.66 2.79 -1.95
CA ALA A 370 -19.22 3.37 -3.20
C ALA A 370 -18.23 2.42 -3.89
N ALA A 371 -18.21 2.42 -5.21
CA ALA A 371 -17.33 1.56 -6.01
C ALA A 371 -16.67 2.33 -7.13
N SER A 372 -15.37 2.09 -7.35
CA SER A 372 -14.57 2.62 -8.46
C SER A 372 -13.89 1.51 -9.24
N ILE A 373 -13.45 1.80 -10.46
CA ILE A 373 -12.65 0.86 -11.28
C ILE A 373 -11.19 1.25 -11.16
N VAL A 374 -10.34 0.24 -11.04
CA VAL A 374 -8.88 0.39 -11.08
C VAL A 374 -8.31 -0.47 -12.20
N TYR A 375 -7.53 0.15 -13.08
CA TYR A 375 -6.80 -0.53 -14.16
C TYR A 375 -5.36 -0.04 -14.20
N LYS A 376 -4.42 -0.98 -14.10
CA LYS A 376 -2.97 -0.66 -14.05
C LYS A 376 -2.64 0.43 -13.04
N GLY A 377 -3.35 0.45 -11.92
CA GLY A 377 -3.15 1.40 -10.84
C GLY A 377 -3.75 2.79 -11.05
N ARG A 378 -4.47 3.00 -12.14
CA ARG A 378 -5.21 4.24 -12.41
C ARG A 378 -6.66 4.03 -12.00
N GLU A 379 -7.17 4.92 -11.18
CA GLU A 379 -8.50 4.82 -10.60
C GLU A 379 -9.45 5.82 -11.24
N GLY A 380 -10.64 5.33 -11.63
CA GLY A 380 -11.76 6.14 -12.09
C GLY A 380 -12.55 6.77 -10.93
N LEU A 381 -13.54 7.59 -11.27
CA LEU A 381 -14.44 8.15 -10.27
C LEU A 381 -15.31 7.06 -9.65
N ALA A 382 -15.56 7.16 -8.35
CA ALA A 382 -16.40 6.23 -7.63
C ALA A 382 -17.89 6.58 -7.80
N TRP A 383 -18.72 5.54 -7.81
CA TRP A 383 -20.19 5.63 -7.81
C TRP A 383 -20.74 5.17 -6.47
N VAL A 384 -21.52 6.02 -5.84
CA VAL A 384 -22.25 5.67 -4.62
C VAL A 384 -23.48 4.85 -4.98
N PHE A 385 -23.82 3.83 -4.17
CA PHE A 385 -25.02 3.04 -4.37
C PHE A 385 -26.26 3.93 -4.21
N GLY A 386 -27.14 3.90 -5.22
CA GLY A 386 -28.32 4.77 -5.32
C GLY A 386 -28.09 6.12 -6.00
N ALA A 387 -26.84 6.53 -6.23
CA ALA A 387 -26.56 7.81 -6.90
C ALA A 387 -26.78 7.71 -8.42
N ALA A 388 -27.24 8.82 -8.99
CA ALA A 388 -27.51 8.93 -10.43
C ALA A 388 -26.26 9.26 -11.27
N ALA A 389 -25.17 9.71 -10.65
CA ALA A 389 -23.93 10.09 -11.30
C ALA A 389 -22.70 9.70 -10.47
N ALA A 390 -21.55 9.57 -11.12
CA ALA A 390 -20.27 9.34 -10.45
C ALA A 390 -19.88 10.55 -9.58
N ASN A 391 -19.11 10.28 -8.54
CA ASN A 391 -18.58 11.28 -7.61
C ASN A 391 -19.65 12.17 -6.95
N THR A 392 -20.85 11.61 -6.71
CA THR A 392 -21.94 12.31 -6.04
C THR A 392 -22.50 11.46 -4.91
N VAL A 393 -22.81 12.10 -3.79
CA VAL A 393 -23.46 11.49 -2.63
C VAL A 393 -24.97 11.76 -2.60
N ALA A 394 -25.47 12.60 -3.49
CA ALA A 394 -26.90 12.85 -3.61
C ALA A 394 -27.64 11.55 -3.92
N SER A 395 -28.70 11.27 -3.20
CA SER A 395 -29.48 10.02 -3.33
C SER A 395 -28.71 8.74 -2.92
N ALA A 396 -27.67 8.85 -2.09
CA ALA A 396 -27.02 7.67 -1.51
C ALA A 396 -28.07 6.79 -0.80
N THR A 397 -28.11 5.51 -1.18
CA THR A 397 -29.08 4.56 -0.61
C THR A 397 -28.42 3.77 0.52
N ALA A 398 -29.06 3.79 1.68
CA ALA A 398 -28.62 3.01 2.82
C ALA A 398 -28.93 1.52 2.61
N VAL A 399 -27.99 0.65 2.99
CA VAL A 399 -28.20 -0.79 3.14
C VAL A 399 -28.29 -1.09 4.63
N ALA A 400 -29.47 -1.39 5.11
CA ALA A 400 -29.73 -1.70 6.52
C ALA A 400 -29.45 -3.17 6.81
N THR A 401 -28.54 -3.44 7.74
CA THR A 401 -28.27 -4.78 8.28
C THR A 401 -29.10 -5.06 9.53
N SER A 402 -29.35 -6.33 9.80
CA SER A 402 -30.13 -6.80 10.97
C SER A 402 -29.60 -8.15 11.47
N ALA A 403 -30.10 -8.62 12.59
CA ALA A 403 -29.73 -9.93 13.14
C ALA A 403 -30.05 -11.09 12.17
N SER A 404 -31.12 -10.98 11.37
CA SER A 404 -31.48 -11.96 10.34
C SER A 404 -30.73 -11.78 9.02
N SER A 405 -30.19 -10.59 8.77
CA SER A 405 -29.46 -10.24 7.55
C SER A 405 -28.21 -9.41 7.90
N PRO A 406 -27.21 -10.05 8.52
CA PRO A 406 -26.05 -9.35 9.09
C PRO A 406 -24.95 -9.05 8.06
N ILE A 407 -25.16 -9.38 6.80
CA ILE A 407 -24.16 -9.32 5.73
C ILE A 407 -24.71 -8.46 4.60
N VAL A 408 -23.86 -7.73 3.92
CA VAL A 408 -24.22 -7.03 2.69
C VAL A 408 -23.66 -7.80 1.50
N SER A 409 -24.54 -8.26 0.64
CA SER A 409 -24.21 -8.81 -0.67
C SER A 409 -24.29 -7.71 -1.72
N MET A 410 -23.27 -7.60 -2.54
CA MET A 410 -23.19 -6.64 -3.62
C MET A 410 -22.77 -7.30 -4.92
N ALA A 411 -23.39 -6.91 -6.01
CA ALA A 411 -23.02 -7.36 -7.34
C ALA A 411 -22.86 -6.17 -8.28
N PHE A 412 -21.89 -6.27 -9.16
CA PHE A 412 -21.52 -5.18 -10.08
C PHE A 412 -21.81 -5.59 -11.52
N ASP A 413 -22.37 -4.70 -12.31
CA ASP A 413 -22.65 -4.96 -13.72
C ASP A 413 -21.40 -4.74 -14.58
N TYR A 414 -20.74 -5.82 -14.96
CA TYR A 414 -19.54 -5.77 -15.79
C TYR A 414 -19.77 -5.15 -17.17
N THR A 415 -21.01 -5.17 -17.69
CA THR A 415 -21.34 -4.61 -19.01
C THR A 415 -21.24 -3.08 -19.04
N LYS A 416 -21.25 -2.45 -17.86
CA LYS A 416 -21.08 -1.00 -17.71
C LYS A 416 -19.61 -0.55 -17.74
N VAL A 417 -18.67 -1.49 -17.88
CA VAL A 417 -17.25 -1.18 -18.06
C VAL A 417 -16.94 -1.17 -19.57
N PRO A 418 -16.61 -0.01 -20.16
CA PRO A 418 -16.35 0.08 -21.59
C PRO A 418 -15.15 -0.78 -22.00
N ASN A 419 -15.29 -1.55 -23.08
CA ASN A 419 -14.20 -2.36 -23.65
C ASN A 419 -13.51 -3.36 -22.68
N LEU A 420 -14.22 -3.78 -21.62
CA LEU A 420 -13.72 -4.82 -20.74
C LEU A 420 -13.64 -6.16 -21.47
N GLY A 421 -12.48 -6.82 -21.36
CA GLY A 421 -12.21 -8.09 -22.05
C GLY A 421 -11.68 -7.93 -23.49
N THR A 422 -11.71 -6.74 -24.06
CA THR A 422 -11.12 -6.42 -25.37
C THR A 422 -9.90 -5.53 -25.22
N THR A 423 -10.09 -4.24 -24.96
CA THR A 423 -8.99 -3.28 -24.73
C THR A 423 -8.45 -3.40 -23.30
N TYR A 424 -9.33 -3.69 -22.35
CA TYR A 424 -8.99 -3.81 -20.94
C TYR A 424 -9.12 -5.27 -20.47
N PRO A 425 -8.01 -5.98 -20.28
CA PRO A 425 -8.04 -7.36 -19.79
C PRO A 425 -8.72 -7.46 -18.44
N ARG A 426 -9.65 -8.41 -18.30
CA ARG A 426 -10.40 -8.64 -17.04
C ARG A 426 -9.49 -8.97 -15.87
N ASN A 427 -8.45 -9.75 -16.11
CA ASN A 427 -7.47 -10.18 -15.11
C ASN A 427 -6.53 -9.06 -14.60
N MET A 428 -6.58 -7.86 -15.18
CA MET A 428 -5.82 -6.68 -14.78
C MET A 428 -6.72 -5.53 -14.32
N THR A 429 -8.03 -5.73 -14.38
CA THR A 429 -9.02 -4.72 -13.99
C THR A 429 -9.71 -5.18 -12.71
N LYS A 430 -9.87 -4.29 -11.76
CA LYS A 430 -10.49 -4.58 -10.47
C LYS A 430 -11.43 -3.46 -10.03
N ILE A 431 -12.34 -3.81 -9.15
CA ILE A 431 -13.27 -2.90 -8.50
C ILE A 431 -12.74 -2.64 -7.11
N ARG A 432 -12.72 -1.40 -6.72
CA ARG A 432 -12.42 -0.96 -5.37
C ARG A 432 -13.70 -0.54 -4.69
N VAL A 433 -13.95 -1.09 -3.52
CA VAL A 433 -15.17 -0.83 -2.74
C VAL A 433 -14.82 0.00 -1.52
N TYR A 434 -15.67 0.95 -1.21
CA TYR A 434 -15.58 1.85 -0.08
C TYR A 434 -16.85 1.78 0.75
N ARG A 435 -16.75 1.99 2.05
CA ARG A 435 -17.89 2.02 2.97
C ARG A 435 -17.88 3.29 3.83
N CYS A 436 -19.07 3.76 4.14
CA CYS A 436 -19.34 4.80 5.13
C CYS A 436 -20.46 4.31 6.04
N ASP A 437 -20.27 4.40 7.35
CA ASP A 437 -21.23 3.95 8.37
C ASP A 437 -22.15 5.06 8.89
N THR A 438 -22.02 6.26 8.33
CA THR A 438 -22.89 7.42 8.58
C THR A 438 -23.47 7.93 7.28
N VAL A 439 -24.50 8.77 7.35
CA VAL A 439 -25.05 9.40 6.14
C VAL A 439 -23.94 10.25 5.48
N PRO A 440 -23.51 9.89 4.25
CA PRO A 440 -22.40 10.58 3.62
C PRO A 440 -22.82 12.00 3.18
N THR A 441 -21.98 12.97 3.48
CA THR A 441 -22.12 14.37 3.03
C THR A 441 -21.18 14.67 1.88
N SER A 442 -20.07 13.94 1.81
CA SER A 442 -19.04 14.06 0.78
C SER A 442 -18.45 12.71 0.42
N MET A 443 -17.74 12.62 -0.72
CA MET A 443 -16.99 11.41 -1.07
C MET A 443 -15.84 11.13 -0.09
N ASN A 444 -15.38 12.12 0.66
CA ASN A 444 -14.34 11.95 1.67
C ASN A 444 -14.80 11.19 2.92
N ASP A 445 -16.11 10.99 3.09
CA ASP A 445 -16.65 10.24 4.23
C ASP A 445 -16.51 8.73 4.05
N PHE A 446 -16.25 8.28 2.82
CA PHE A 446 -16.05 6.88 2.49
C PHE A 446 -14.61 6.46 2.72
N ASP A 447 -14.43 5.32 3.37
CA ASP A 447 -13.14 4.68 3.57
C ASP A 447 -13.03 3.38 2.77
N PHE A 448 -11.80 3.05 2.37
CA PHE A 448 -11.50 1.83 1.63
C PHE A 448 -11.90 0.60 2.44
N LEU A 449 -12.54 -0.35 1.79
CA LEU A 449 -12.99 -1.59 2.39
C LEU A 449 -12.22 -2.80 1.83
N PHE A 450 -12.34 -3.07 0.52
CA PHE A 450 -11.62 -4.16 -0.16
C PHE A 450 -11.61 -3.96 -1.68
N GLU A 451 -10.88 -4.82 -2.38
CA GLU A 451 -10.84 -4.89 -3.84
C GLU A 451 -11.44 -6.20 -4.34
N VAL A 452 -12.16 -6.13 -5.46
CA VAL A 452 -12.78 -7.29 -6.14
C VAL A 452 -12.26 -7.35 -7.56
N GLY A 453 -11.77 -8.51 -7.99
CA GLY A 453 -11.35 -8.71 -9.38
C GLY A 453 -12.54 -9.02 -10.31
N PHE A 454 -12.41 -8.68 -11.58
CA PHE A 454 -13.31 -9.17 -12.60
C PHE A 454 -13.01 -10.65 -12.89
N GLN A 455 -14.03 -11.46 -12.96
CA GLN A 455 -13.88 -12.86 -13.34
C GLN A 455 -13.36 -12.99 -14.79
N THR A 456 -12.71 -14.09 -15.09
CA THR A 456 -12.27 -14.42 -16.45
C THR A 456 -13.47 -14.65 -17.40
N SER A 457 -14.60 -15.10 -16.86
CA SER A 457 -15.87 -15.24 -17.58
C SER A 457 -16.67 -13.94 -17.61
N ALA A 458 -17.64 -13.86 -18.53
CA ALA A 458 -18.57 -12.74 -18.62
C ALA A 458 -19.67 -12.86 -17.55
N ALA A 459 -19.31 -12.73 -16.29
CA ALA A 459 -20.23 -12.78 -15.16
C ALA A 459 -20.08 -11.53 -14.30
N ASN A 460 -21.14 -11.11 -13.66
CA ASN A 460 -21.15 -9.99 -12.73
C ASN A 460 -20.27 -10.31 -11.51
N PRO A 461 -19.25 -9.50 -11.21
CA PRO A 461 -18.49 -9.66 -9.98
C PRO A 461 -19.41 -9.49 -8.77
N THR A 462 -19.26 -10.38 -7.80
CA THR A 462 -19.99 -10.30 -6.54
C THR A 462 -19.02 -10.18 -5.38
N ALA A 463 -19.45 -9.48 -4.35
CA ALA A 463 -18.71 -9.34 -3.11
C ALA A 463 -19.65 -9.33 -1.91
N PHE A 464 -19.10 -9.61 -0.74
CA PHE A 464 -19.86 -9.60 0.49
C PHE A 464 -19.09 -8.78 1.53
N ASP A 465 -19.79 -7.97 2.28
CA ASP A 465 -19.28 -7.31 3.47
C ASP A 465 -19.97 -7.92 4.70
N ASN A 466 -19.19 -8.53 5.54
CA ASN A 466 -19.63 -9.10 6.82
C ASN A 466 -19.01 -8.36 8.02
N GLY A 467 -18.39 -7.21 7.79
CA GLY A 467 -17.66 -6.48 8.82
C GLY A 467 -16.29 -7.06 9.16
N TYR A 468 -15.77 -7.99 8.35
CA TYR A 468 -14.43 -8.55 8.52
C TYR A 468 -13.35 -7.47 8.38
N ASN A 469 -13.51 -6.53 7.46
CA ASN A 469 -12.69 -5.34 7.36
C ASN A 469 -13.45 -4.13 7.94
N MET A 470 -12.80 -3.41 8.83
CA MET A 470 -13.31 -2.15 9.35
C MET A 470 -12.69 -1.01 8.55
N PRO A 471 -13.51 -0.15 7.90
CA PRO A 471 -12.99 0.99 7.15
C PRO A 471 -12.24 1.94 8.07
N GLY A 472 -11.18 2.55 7.55
CA GLY A 472 -10.42 3.54 8.31
C GLY A 472 -9.46 2.96 9.35
N THR A 473 -9.29 1.64 9.41
CA THR A 473 -8.38 0.95 10.31
C THR A 473 -7.04 0.64 9.67
N ASP A 474 -6.04 0.36 10.49
CA ASP A 474 -4.67 0.02 10.09
C ASP A 474 -4.41 -1.48 10.21
N GLU A 475 -3.26 -1.92 9.71
CA GLU A 475 -2.79 -3.31 9.76
C GLU A 475 -1.34 -3.37 10.24
N ALA A 476 -1.00 -4.46 10.92
CA ALA A 476 0.35 -4.75 11.37
C ALA A 476 0.72 -6.22 11.07
N PHE A 477 2.00 -6.47 10.93
CA PHE A 477 2.53 -7.78 10.55
C PHE A 477 3.60 -8.19 11.56
N LEU A 478 3.33 -9.26 12.30
CA LEU A 478 4.34 -9.90 13.14
C LEU A 478 5.02 -10.99 12.31
N ILE A 479 6.33 -10.83 12.09
CA ILE A 479 7.11 -11.64 11.16
C ILE A 479 8.17 -12.44 11.91
N THR A 480 8.28 -13.70 11.55
CA THR A 480 9.43 -14.55 11.86
C THR A 480 10.49 -14.36 10.79
N GLU A 481 11.64 -13.77 11.12
CA GLU A 481 12.72 -13.57 10.15
C GLU A 481 13.48 -14.87 9.90
N ASN A 482 13.83 -15.59 10.98
CA ASN A 482 14.62 -16.82 10.90
C ASN A 482 14.01 -17.92 11.76
N LYS A 483 14.05 -19.15 11.26
CA LYS A 483 13.67 -20.36 12.00
C LYS A 483 14.77 -21.41 11.83
N ASN A 484 15.36 -21.82 12.95
CA ASN A 484 16.41 -22.85 12.98
C ASN A 484 17.59 -22.57 12.00
N GLY A 485 17.97 -21.30 11.84
CA GLY A 485 19.06 -20.90 10.95
C GLY A 485 18.68 -20.79 9.46
N ALA A 486 17.40 -21.01 9.12
CA ALA A 486 16.90 -20.78 7.77
C ALA A 486 16.02 -19.51 7.72
N ASP A 487 16.07 -18.79 6.62
CA ASP A 487 15.22 -17.63 6.39
C ASP A 487 13.77 -18.08 6.28
N ALA A 488 12.91 -17.55 7.16
CA ALA A 488 11.47 -17.83 7.15
C ALA A 488 10.68 -16.86 6.25
N TRP A 489 11.33 -15.82 5.75
CA TRP A 489 10.82 -14.91 4.74
C TRP A 489 11.93 -14.53 3.77
N MET A 490 11.63 -14.36 2.50
CA MET A 490 12.62 -13.95 1.50
C MET A 490 11.93 -13.37 0.26
N PHE A 491 12.70 -12.68 -0.56
CA PHE A 491 12.27 -12.25 -1.88
C PHE A 491 13.02 -13.09 -2.93
N LEU A 492 12.26 -13.89 -3.68
CA LEU A 492 12.80 -14.66 -4.80
C LEU A 492 12.96 -13.75 -6.00
N GLU A 493 14.15 -13.63 -6.51
CA GLU A 493 14.52 -12.74 -7.60
C GLU A 493 15.07 -13.54 -8.78
N LEU A 494 14.34 -13.56 -9.89
CA LEU A 494 14.82 -14.16 -11.14
C LEU A 494 15.69 -13.16 -11.91
N LEU A 495 15.30 -11.89 -11.86
CA LEU A 495 15.99 -10.79 -12.50
C LEU A 495 15.94 -9.58 -11.59
N SER A 496 17.11 -9.07 -11.22
CA SER A 496 17.24 -7.76 -10.57
C SER A 496 16.79 -6.66 -11.53
N ILE A 497 16.71 -5.43 -11.04
CA ILE A 497 16.29 -4.30 -11.88
C ILE A 497 17.23 -4.17 -13.08
N LEU A 498 16.69 -4.41 -14.27
CA LEU A 498 17.38 -4.32 -15.55
C LEU A 498 16.79 -3.21 -16.41
N LYS A 499 17.66 -2.39 -16.97
CA LYS A 499 17.31 -1.39 -17.97
C LYS A 499 17.42 -2.01 -19.37
N VAL A 500 16.32 -1.96 -20.11
CA VAL A 500 16.24 -2.42 -21.50
C VAL A 500 15.95 -1.24 -22.41
N PRO A 501 16.82 -0.92 -23.37
CA PRO A 501 16.54 0.12 -24.35
C PRO A 501 15.37 -0.34 -25.25
N LEU A 502 14.43 0.54 -25.48
CA LEU A 502 13.31 0.32 -26.39
C LEU A 502 13.52 1.11 -27.71
N PRO A 503 12.88 0.71 -28.81
CA PRO A 503 12.93 1.47 -30.03
C PRO A 503 12.49 2.92 -29.82
N ARG A 504 13.17 3.85 -30.49
CA ARG A 504 12.79 5.26 -30.44
C ARG A 504 11.38 5.43 -30.99
N TYR A 505 10.56 6.16 -30.27
CA TYR A 505 9.24 6.54 -30.72
C TYR A 505 9.20 8.04 -30.95
N LEU A 506 8.95 8.45 -32.19
CA LEU A 506 9.05 9.84 -32.62
C LEU A 506 10.44 10.44 -32.27
N MET A 507 10.48 11.62 -31.68
CA MET A 507 11.72 12.31 -31.25
C MET A 507 12.03 12.06 -29.78
N ALA A 508 11.82 10.84 -29.27
CA ALA A 508 12.06 10.51 -27.87
C ALA A 508 12.80 9.18 -27.74
N GLU A 509 13.69 9.11 -26.78
CA GLU A 509 14.33 7.87 -26.33
C GLU A 509 13.46 7.21 -25.28
N GLN A 510 13.23 5.91 -25.46
CA GLN A 510 12.44 5.09 -24.55
C GLN A 510 13.30 3.99 -23.95
N PHE A 511 13.06 3.67 -22.68
CA PHE A 511 13.64 2.50 -22.04
C PHE A 511 12.63 1.88 -21.08
N GLY A 512 12.71 0.57 -20.93
CA GLY A 512 11.98 -0.20 -19.95
C GLY A 512 12.88 -0.54 -18.77
N LEU A 513 12.32 -0.46 -17.57
CA LEU A 513 12.94 -1.02 -16.36
C LEU A 513 12.13 -2.25 -15.98
N LEU A 514 12.80 -3.37 -15.84
CA LEU A 514 12.21 -4.68 -15.57
C LEU A 514 12.73 -5.20 -14.23
N MET A 515 11.84 -5.83 -13.45
CA MET A 515 12.17 -6.56 -12.23
C MET A 515 11.28 -7.81 -12.17
N PHE A 516 11.88 -8.98 -11.98
CA PHE A 516 11.17 -10.25 -11.91
C PHE A 516 11.40 -10.89 -10.55
N GLY A 517 10.35 -11.02 -9.78
CA GLY A 517 10.45 -11.57 -8.43
C GLY A 517 9.09 -11.85 -7.79
N THR A 518 9.15 -12.40 -6.58
CA THR A 518 7.98 -12.66 -5.73
C THR A 518 8.41 -12.75 -4.27
N PRO A 519 7.65 -12.18 -3.31
CA PRO A 519 7.89 -12.43 -1.90
C PRO A 519 7.49 -13.87 -1.57
N TRP A 520 8.26 -14.50 -0.71
CA TRP A 520 8.04 -15.88 -0.35
C TRP A 520 8.13 -16.08 1.16
N PHE A 521 7.07 -16.62 1.71
CA PHE A 521 6.96 -17.10 3.08
C PHE A 521 6.74 -18.62 3.00
N PRO A 522 7.78 -19.43 3.23
CA PRO A 522 7.66 -20.89 3.12
C PRO A 522 6.57 -21.48 3.98
N VAL A 523 6.43 -20.98 5.20
CA VAL A 523 5.39 -21.37 6.15
C VAL A 523 4.70 -20.11 6.67
N PRO A 524 3.62 -19.66 6.02
CA PRO A 524 2.89 -18.46 6.43
C PRO A 524 2.37 -18.50 7.87
N ALA A 525 2.13 -19.69 8.45
CA ALA A 525 1.68 -19.87 9.83
C ALA A 525 2.65 -19.31 10.89
N PHE A 526 3.92 -19.13 10.56
CA PHE A 526 4.88 -18.51 11.47
C PHE A 526 4.66 -17.02 11.67
N ASN A 527 3.86 -16.39 10.82
CA ASN A 527 3.61 -14.96 10.80
C ASN A 527 2.16 -14.68 11.19
N VAL A 528 1.94 -13.58 11.90
CA VAL A 528 0.60 -13.15 12.32
C VAL A 528 0.25 -11.85 11.65
N HIS A 529 -0.92 -11.80 11.04
CA HIS A 529 -1.52 -10.60 10.48
C HIS A 529 -2.50 -9.99 11.49
N ILE A 530 -2.13 -8.86 12.06
CA ILE A 530 -2.98 -8.07 12.96
C ILE A 530 -3.71 -7.04 12.11
N ARG A 531 -5.02 -7.06 12.13
CA ARG A 531 -5.88 -6.20 11.32
C ARG A 531 -6.89 -5.44 12.16
N ASN A 532 -7.59 -4.50 11.51
CA ASN A 532 -8.59 -3.65 12.14
C ASN A 532 -8.05 -2.89 13.36
N ILE A 533 -6.84 -2.37 13.23
CA ILE A 533 -6.19 -1.58 14.28
C ILE A 533 -6.78 -0.17 14.25
N GLY A 534 -7.37 0.24 15.37
CA GLY A 534 -7.88 1.59 15.54
C GLY A 534 -6.79 2.59 15.90
N ALA A 535 -7.12 3.88 15.80
CA ALA A 535 -6.27 4.95 16.27
C ALA A 535 -6.48 5.20 17.77
N LEU A 536 -5.43 5.62 18.45
CA LEU A 536 -5.55 6.13 19.81
C LEU A 536 -6.23 7.51 19.75
N THR A 537 -7.43 7.61 20.30
CA THR A 537 -8.22 8.86 20.39
C THR A 537 -7.74 9.76 21.53
#